data_9388daf91dd932d925f09235cc27b81f
#
_entry.id   9388daf91dd932d925f09235cc27b81f
#
_cell.length_a   1.000
_cell.length_b   1.000
_cell.length_c   1.000
_cell.angle_alpha   90.00
_cell.angle_beta   90.00
_cell.angle_gamma   90.00
#
_symmetry.space_group_name_H-M   'P 1'
#
loop_
_entity.id
_entity.type
_entity.pdbx_description
1 polymer ?
#
loop_
_entity_poly.entity_id
_entity_poly.type
_entity_poly.pdbx_seq_one_letter_code
_entity_poly.pdbx_strand_id
1 'polypeptide(L)'
;ADKELMDKILTENDIYAVIHFAGLKAVGESVQKPLEYYTNNISGTLAMCDVMRKHGVKNIIFSSSATVYGDPAEIPITEKCPKGQCTNPYGWTKSMLEQILTDIQFADKEWNVILLRYFNPIGAHKSGLIGEDPNGIPNNLMPYITKVATGELPRVNVFGNDYPTPDGTGVRDYIHVMDLA
;
A
#
# COMPACT_ATOMS: atom_id res chain seq x y z
N ALA A 1 12.80 10.58 4.62
CA ALA A 1 13.56 9.32 4.64
C ALA A 1 15.00 9.59 5.08
N ASP A 2 15.51 8.75 5.94
CA ASP A 2 16.88 8.84 6.45
C ASP A 2 17.82 8.02 5.52
N LYS A 3 18.46 8.73 4.58
CA LYS A 3 19.38 8.10 3.63
C LYS A 3 20.64 7.55 4.31
N GLU A 4 21.14 8.22 5.34
CA GLU A 4 22.36 7.82 6.05
C GLU A 4 22.14 6.49 6.79
N LEU A 5 21.00 6.35 7.45
CA LEU A 5 20.64 5.10 8.11
C LEU A 5 20.45 3.95 7.10
N MET A 6 19.78 4.20 5.97
CA MET A 6 19.61 3.20 4.91
C MET A 6 20.96 2.79 4.32
N ASP A 7 21.85 3.76 4.04
CA ASP A 7 23.19 3.51 3.53
C ASP A 7 24.02 2.65 4.49
N LYS A 8 23.95 2.97 5.78
CA LYS A 8 24.59 2.18 6.84
C LYS A 8 24.08 0.74 6.86
N ILE A 9 22.73 0.55 6.84
CA ILE A 9 22.14 -0.79 6.85
C ILE A 9 22.62 -1.64 5.66
N LEU A 10 22.62 -1.06 4.46
CA LEU A 10 23.06 -1.76 3.25
C LEU A 10 24.59 -1.99 3.22
N THR A 11 25.37 -1.17 3.94
CA THR A 11 26.81 -1.36 4.10
C THR A 11 27.13 -2.50 5.07
N GLU A 12 26.39 -2.59 6.17
CA GLU A 12 26.68 -3.52 7.27
C GLU A 12 26.05 -4.92 7.06
N ASN A 13 25.13 -5.07 6.08
CA ASN A 13 24.40 -6.31 5.86
C ASN A 13 24.41 -6.70 4.39
N ASP A 14 24.45 -8.01 4.13
CA ASP A 14 24.30 -8.57 2.79
C ASP A 14 22.79 -8.61 2.41
N ILE A 15 22.31 -7.52 1.82
CA ILE A 15 20.90 -7.37 1.45
C ILE A 15 20.72 -7.79 -0.01
N TYR A 16 19.91 -8.82 -0.24
CA TYR A 16 19.56 -9.30 -1.58
C TYR A 16 18.39 -8.54 -2.21
N ALA A 17 17.38 -8.22 -1.43
CA ALA A 17 16.16 -7.59 -1.92
C ALA A 17 15.52 -6.67 -0.86
N VAL A 18 14.74 -5.71 -1.32
CA VAL A 18 13.94 -4.83 -0.46
C VAL A 18 12.45 -5.10 -0.70
N ILE A 19 11.71 -5.40 0.37
CA ILE A 19 10.24 -5.43 0.36
C ILE A 19 9.76 -4.10 0.93
N HIS A 20 9.23 -3.25 0.07
CA HIS A 20 8.90 -1.87 0.41
C HIS A 20 7.44 -1.69 0.79
N PHE A 21 7.15 -1.80 2.08
CA PHE A 21 5.83 -1.51 2.66
C PHE A 21 5.71 -0.09 3.23
N ALA A 22 6.83 0.60 3.46
CA ALA A 22 6.81 1.91 4.11
C ALA A 22 6.05 2.95 3.29
N GLY A 23 5.20 3.71 3.94
CA GLY A 23 4.43 4.78 3.33
C GLY A 23 3.18 5.15 4.14
N LEU A 24 2.73 6.37 4.01
CA LEU A 24 1.44 6.82 4.51
C LEU A 24 0.33 6.19 3.65
N LYS A 25 -0.71 5.61 4.27
CA LYS A 25 -1.71 4.78 3.57
C LYS A 25 -3.17 5.20 3.79
N ALA A 26 -3.45 6.19 4.63
CA ALA A 26 -4.82 6.61 4.94
C ALA A 26 -5.41 7.49 3.85
N VAL A 27 -6.35 6.95 3.07
CA VAL A 27 -6.97 7.62 1.92
C VAL A 27 -7.58 8.98 2.31
N GLY A 28 -8.42 9.02 3.36
CA GLY A 28 -9.06 10.25 3.82
C GLY A 28 -8.07 11.31 4.30
N GLU A 29 -7.01 10.91 5.03
CA GLU A 29 -5.96 11.82 5.45
C GLU A 29 -5.17 12.38 4.26
N SER A 30 -4.94 11.58 3.22
CA SER A 30 -4.21 12.03 2.04
C SER A 30 -4.86 13.23 1.35
N VAL A 31 -6.20 13.30 1.38
CA VAL A 31 -6.94 14.44 0.83
C VAL A 31 -6.73 15.72 1.65
N GLN A 32 -6.56 15.58 2.96
CA GLN A 32 -6.33 16.71 3.88
C GLN A 32 -4.86 17.16 3.90
N LYS A 33 -3.93 16.22 3.69
CA LYS A 33 -2.47 16.41 3.81
C LYS A 33 -1.71 15.92 2.56
N PRO A 34 -2.07 16.38 1.36
CA PRO A 34 -1.51 15.83 0.13
C PRO A 34 0.01 16.00 0.03
N LEU A 35 0.54 17.14 0.47
CA LEU A 35 1.97 17.42 0.39
C LEU A 35 2.80 16.45 1.23
N GLU A 36 2.34 16.14 2.44
CA GLU A 36 2.96 15.15 3.33
C GLU A 36 2.99 13.77 2.69
N TYR A 37 1.89 13.37 2.03
CA TYR A 37 1.80 12.10 1.33
C TYR A 37 2.77 12.02 0.15
N TYR A 38 2.81 13.04 -0.71
CA TYR A 38 3.76 13.07 -1.81
C TYR A 38 5.21 13.10 -1.32
N THR A 39 5.52 13.94 -0.35
CA THR A 39 6.87 14.05 0.20
C THR A 39 7.31 12.76 0.87
N ASN A 40 6.47 12.16 1.72
CA ASN A 40 6.84 10.93 2.42
C ASN A 40 6.95 9.74 1.46
N ASN A 41 5.93 9.49 0.65
CA ASN A 41 5.86 8.27 -0.14
C ASN A 41 6.80 8.33 -1.36
N ILE A 42 6.79 9.43 -2.11
CA ILE A 42 7.60 9.53 -3.34
C ILE A 42 9.06 9.79 -2.99
N SER A 43 9.36 10.85 -2.22
CA SER A 43 10.75 11.16 -1.88
C SER A 43 11.39 10.07 -1.05
N GLY A 44 10.63 9.40 -0.17
CA GLY A 44 11.11 8.25 0.60
C GLY A 44 11.53 7.08 -0.28
N THR A 45 10.71 6.72 -1.26
CA THR A 45 11.01 5.64 -2.22
C THR A 45 12.18 6.00 -3.13
N LEU A 46 12.24 7.25 -3.63
CA LEU A 46 13.37 7.71 -4.44
C LEU A 46 14.68 7.64 -3.66
N ALA A 47 14.67 8.08 -2.39
CA ALA A 47 15.83 8.01 -1.52
C ALA A 47 16.31 6.56 -1.33
N MET A 48 15.38 5.62 -1.12
CA MET A 48 15.68 4.20 -1.00
C MET A 48 16.25 3.62 -2.29
N CYS A 49 15.65 3.89 -3.44
CA CYS A 49 16.15 3.40 -4.73
C CYS A 49 17.56 3.95 -5.04
N ASP A 50 17.85 5.18 -4.66
CA ASP A 50 19.18 5.78 -4.83
C ASP A 50 20.24 5.07 -3.97
N VAL A 51 19.91 4.77 -2.72
CA VAL A 51 20.79 3.99 -1.84
C VAL A 51 20.94 2.55 -2.32
N MET A 52 19.85 1.88 -2.71
CA MET A 52 19.88 0.54 -3.30
C MET A 52 20.81 0.46 -4.52
N ARG A 53 20.69 1.45 -5.43
CA ARG A 53 21.54 1.55 -6.62
C ARG A 53 23.02 1.68 -6.24
N LYS A 54 23.35 2.51 -5.26
CA LYS A 54 24.73 2.71 -4.78
C LYS A 54 25.36 1.40 -4.29
N HIS A 55 24.57 0.53 -3.66
CA HIS A 55 25.03 -0.76 -3.11
C HIS A 55 24.81 -1.95 -4.06
N GLY A 56 24.36 -1.73 -5.29
CA GLY A 56 24.09 -2.81 -6.25
C GLY A 56 22.89 -3.70 -5.88
N VAL A 57 22.05 -3.29 -4.92
CA VAL A 57 20.81 -4.00 -4.55
C VAL A 57 19.72 -3.58 -5.53
N LYS A 58 19.35 -4.47 -6.45
CA LYS A 58 18.46 -4.17 -7.58
C LYS A 58 17.16 -4.96 -7.58
N ASN A 59 16.87 -5.69 -6.51
CA ASN A 59 15.62 -6.45 -6.34
C ASN A 59 14.68 -5.70 -5.41
N ILE A 60 13.52 -5.30 -5.92
CA ILE A 60 12.51 -4.59 -5.13
C ILE A 60 11.11 -5.17 -5.34
N ILE A 61 10.43 -5.43 -4.23
CA ILE A 61 9.00 -5.74 -4.20
C ILE A 61 8.28 -4.52 -3.62
N PHE A 62 7.47 -3.86 -4.43
CA PHE A 62 6.76 -2.65 -4.03
C PHE A 62 5.31 -2.94 -3.67
N SER A 63 4.94 -2.56 -2.45
CA SER A 63 3.56 -2.54 -1.99
C SER A 63 2.79 -1.42 -2.70
N SER A 64 2.20 -1.73 -3.85
CA SER A 64 1.26 -0.85 -4.54
C SER A 64 -0.16 -1.01 -3.96
N SER A 65 -1.17 -0.67 -4.72
CA SER A 65 -2.56 -0.72 -4.28
C SER A 65 -3.49 -0.86 -5.48
N ALA A 66 -4.61 -1.53 -5.31
CA ALA A 66 -5.68 -1.56 -6.30
C ALA A 66 -6.27 -0.17 -6.62
N THR A 67 -6.04 0.82 -5.75
CA THR A 67 -6.43 2.22 -6.01
C THR A 67 -5.81 2.82 -7.28
N VAL A 68 -4.73 2.23 -7.82
CA VAL A 68 -4.12 2.66 -9.09
C VAL A 68 -5.02 2.42 -10.31
N TYR A 69 -6.00 1.51 -10.19
CA TYR A 69 -6.99 1.29 -11.26
C TYR A 69 -8.04 2.40 -11.33
N GLY A 70 -8.18 3.20 -10.27
CA GLY A 70 -9.22 4.22 -10.19
C GLY A 70 -10.62 3.62 -10.30
N ASP A 71 -11.42 4.16 -11.22
CA ASP A 71 -12.71 3.58 -11.62
C ASP A 71 -12.47 2.61 -12.78
N PRO A 72 -12.52 1.29 -12.53
CA PRO A 72 -12.07 0.30 -13.50
C PRO A 72 -13.04 0.21 -14.68
N ALA A 73 -12.49 0.03 -15.91
CA ALA A 73 -13.29 -0.11 -17.11
C ALA A 73 -14.04 -1.46 -17.20
N GLU A 74 -13.57 -2.47 -16.46
CA GLU A 74 -14.16 -3.82 -16.45
C GLU A 74 -14.03 -4.48 -15.06
N ILE A 75 -14.97 -5.36 -14.75
CA ILE A 75 -15.01 -6.19 -13.53
C ILE A 75 -15.24 -7.65 -13.97
N PRO A 76 -14.44 -8.61 -13.48
CA PRO A 76 -13.37 -8.47 -12.48
C PRO A 76 -12.12 -7.76 -13.00
N ILE A 77 -11.45 -7.00 -12.12
CA ILE A 77 -10.22 -6.31 -12.43
C ILE A 77 -9.08 -7.34 -12.57
N THR A 78 -8.29 -7.19 -13.64
CA THR A 78 -7.08 -7.99 -13.86
C THR A 78 -5.86 -7.07 -14.00
N GLU A 79 -4.66 -7.64 -13.99
CA GLU A 79 -3.41 -6.88 -14.20
C GLU A 79 -3.33 -6.24 -15.59
N LYS A 80 -4.16 -6.70 -16.55
CA LYS A 80 -4.27 -6.12 -17.90
C LYS A 80 -5.10 -4.85 -17.94
N CYS A 81 -5.92 -4.61 -16.90
CA CYS A 81 -6.68 -3.38 -16.81
C CYS A 81 -5.72 -2.18 -16.77
N PRO A 82 -5.98 -1.14 -17.56
CA PRO A 82 -5.16 0.07 -17.55
C PRO A 82 -5.22 0.73 -16.15
N LYS A 83 -4.15 1.43 -15.80
CA LYS A 83 -4.21 2.35 -14.67
C LYS A 83 -5.18 3.47 -14.98
N GLY A 84 -6.10 3.74 -14.07
CA GLY A 84 -7.11 4.78 -14.19
C GLY A 84 -6.70 6.10 -13.53
N GLN A 85 -7.65 7.03 -13.49
CA GLN A 85 -7.49 8.23 -12.69
C GLN A 85 -7.69 7.90 -11.21
N CYS A 86 -6.64 8.11 -10.41
CA CYS A 86 -6.77 7.95 -8.97
C CYS A 86 -7.64 9.06 -8.39
N THR A 87 -8.52 8.72 -7.47
CA THR A 87 -9.48 9.64 -6.85
C THR A 87 -8.91 10.40 -5.64
N ASN A 88 -7.70 10.11 -5.23
CA ASN A 88 -7.09 10.68 -4.03
C ASN A 88 -5.55 10.71 -4.12
N PRO A 89 -4.88 11.57 -3.31
CA PRO A 89 -3.42 11.70 -3.33
C PRO A 89 -2.67 10.41 -2.97
N TYR A 90 -3.18 9.58 -2.05
CA TYR A 90 -2.57 8.29 -1.75
C TYR A 90 -2.49 7.39 -3.00
N GLY A 91 -3.61 7.23 -3.72
CA GLY A 91 -3.65 6.47 -4.96
C GLY A 91 -2.67 7.02 -6.00
N TRP A 92 -2.58 8.34 -6.13
CA TRP A 92 -1.61 8.98 -7.03
C TRP A 92 -0.18 8.70 -6.64
N THR A 93 0.19 8.70 -5.32
CA THR A 93 1.56 8.32 -4.92
C THR A 93 1.90 6.90 -5.36
N LYS A 94 0.96 5.95 -5.23
CA LYS A 94 1.18 4.57 -5.67
C LYS A 94 1.31 4.47 -7.20
N SER A 95 0.43 5.11 -7.95
CA SER A 95 0.46 5.12 -9.42
C SER A 95 1.74 5.74 -9.99
N MET A 96 2.19 6.86 -9.41
CA MET A 96 3.45 7.52 -9.78
C MET A 96 4.66 6.66 -9.45
N LEU A 97 4.68 6.02 -8.28
CA LEU A 97 5.78 5.15 -7.88
C LEU A 97 5.88 3.88 -8.75
N GLU A 98 4.76 3.31 -9.18
CA GLU A 98 4.78 2.24 -10.18
C GLU A 98 5.44 2.70 -11.49
N GLN A 99 5.13 3.91 -11.97
CA GLN A 99 5.77 4.45 -13.17
C GLN A 99 7.26 4.66 -12.96
N ILE A 100 7.66 5.30 -11.85
CA ILE A 100 9.06 5.55 -11.52
C ILE A 100 9.87 4.25 -11.47
N LEU A 101 9.36 3.23 -10.78
CA LEU A 101 10.02 1.93 -10.68
C LEU A 101 10.12 1.21 -12.03
N THR A 102 9.09 1.34 -12.86
CA THR A 102 9.10 0.82 -14.24
C THR A 102 10.17 1.52 -15.08
N ASP A 103 10.30 2.83 -14.98
CA ASP A 103 11.31 3.61 -15.71
C ASP A 103 12.73 3.28 -15.23
N ILE A 104 12.93 3.07 -13.93
CA ILE A 104 14.21 2.60 -13.37
C ILE A 104 14.59 1.25 -14.00
N GLN A 105 13.67 0.29 -14.03
CA GLN A 105 13.89 -1.02 -14.64
C GLN A 105 14.09 -0.93 -16.16
N PHE A 106 13.40 -0.02 -16.81
CA PHE A 106 13.59 0.20 -18.25
C PHE A 106 14.99 0.71 -18.56
N ALA A 107 15.50 1.64 -17.77
CA ALA A 107 16.83 2.24 -17.92
C ALA A 107 17.97 1.26 -17.54
N ASP A 108 17.76 0.41 -16.56
CA ASP A 108 18.75 -0.57 -16.10
C ASP A 108 18.07 -1.95 -15.92
N LYS A 109 18.34 -2.86 -16.85
CA LYS A 109 17.73 -4.20 -16.95
C LYS A 109 18.16 -5.18 -15.84
N GLU A 110 19.12 -4.81 -15.00
CA GLU A 110 19.47 -5.59 -13.83
C GLU A 110 18.49 -5.40 -12.66
N TRP A 111 17.68 -4.34 -12.71
CA TRP A 111 16.60 -4.17 -11.74
C TRP A 111 15.48 -5.19 -11.96
N ASN A 112 15.10 -5.84 -10.86
CA ASN A 112 13.94 -6.70 -10.78
C ASN A 112 12.88 -6.01 -9.92
N VAL A 113 11.81 -5.55 -10.55
CA VAL A 113 10.73 -4.81 -9.91
C VAL A 113 9.47 -5.65 -9.91
N ILE A 114 8.91 -5.91 -8.73
CA ILE A 114 7.61 -6.56 -8.57
C ILE A 114 6.66 -5.53 -7.95
N LEU A 115 5.53 -5.31 -8.62
CA LEU A 115 4.49 -4.36 -8.20
C LEU A 115 3.28 -5.15 -7.70
N LEU A 116 2.98 -5.11 -6.40
CA LEU A 116 1.87 -5.84 -5.80
C LEU A 116 0.70 -4.90 -5.54
N ARG A 117 -0.39 -5.07 -6.31
CA ARG A 117 -1.61 -4.25 -6.22
C ARG A 117 -2.63 -4.92 -5.31
N TYR A 118 -2.50 -4.70 -4.01
CA TYR A 118 -3.42 -5.28 -3.03
C TYR A 118 -4.81 -4.64 -3.11
N PHE A 119 -5.85 -5.47 -2.91
CA PHE A 119 -7.20 -5.00 -2.57
C PHE A 119 -7.27 -4.76 -1.06
N ASN A 120 -7.94 -5.62 -0.29
CA ASN A 120 -8.13 -5.41 1.14
C ASN A 120 -7.56 -6.60 1.93
N PRO A 121 -6.28 -6.58 2.32
CA PRO A 121 -5.73 -7.61 3.20
C PRO A 121 -6.39 -7.54 4.57
N ILE A 122 -6.79 -8.70 5.10
CA ILE A 122 -7.42 -8.84 6.42
C ILE A 122 -6.87 -10.07 7.14
N GLY A 123 -7.23 -10.22 8.41
CA GLY A 123 -6.88 -11.37 9.21
C GLY A 123 -5.56 -11.21 9.98
N ALA A 124 -5.18 -12.29 10.64
CA ALA A 124 -4.01 -12.34 11.51
C ALA A 124 -3.33 -13.71 11.42
N HIS A 125 -2.09 -13.80 11.89
CA HIS A 125 -1.39 -15.07 11.99
C HIS A 125 -2.06 -15.97 13.04
N LYS A 126 -2.14 -17.28 12.77
CA LYS A 126 -2.80 -18.27 13.63
C LYS A 126 -2.25 -18.36 15.06
N SER A 127 -1.02 -17.86 15.30
CA SER A 127 -0.43 -17.81 16.63
C SER A 127 -1.07 -16.76 17.56
N GLY A 128 -1.83 -15.79 17.01
CA GLY A 128 -2.33 -14.64 17.73
C GLY A 128 -1.26 -13.60 18.13
N LEU A 129 -0.01 -13.78 17.70
CA LEU A 129 1.10 -12.87 18.04
C LEU A 129 1.33 -11.77 17.00
N ILE A 130 0.77 -11.91 15.80
CA ILE A 130 0.90 -10.96 14.69
C ILE A 130 -0.48 -10.72 14.12
N GLY A 131 -0.87 -9.46 14.04
CA GLY A 131 -2.15 -9.01 13.50
C GLY A 131 -2.14 -7.53 13.18
N GLU A 132 -3.31 -6.97 12.86
CA GLU A 132 -3.47 -5.55 12.57
C GLU A 132 -3.95 -4.82 13.85
N ASP A 133 -3.08 -3.99 14.42
CA ASP A 133 -3.40 -3.12 15.56
C ASP A 133 -2.94 -1.69 15.25
N PRO A 134 -3.74 -0.91 14.50
CA PRO A 134 -3.38 0.45 14.12
C PRO A 134 -3.41 1.39 15.32
N ASN A 135 -2.46 2.33 15.34
CA ASN A 135 -2.47 3.42 16.31
C ASN A 135 -3.70 4.32 16.11
N GLY A 136 -4.46 4.53 17.19
CA GLY A 136 -5.67 5.35 17.18
C GLY A 136 -6.91 4.65 16.61
N ILE A 137 -7.85 5.44 16.07
CA ILE A 137 -9.09 4.90 15.50
C ILE A 137 -8.78 4.27 14.13
N PRO A 138 -9.11 2.97 13.93
CA PRO A 138 -8.88 2.30 12.65
C PRO A 138 -9.64 2.94 11.49
N ASN A 139 -8.96 3.07 10.35
CA ASN A 139 -9.58 3.53 9.10
C ASN A 139 -10.08 2.35 8.23
N ASN A 140 -9.62 1.14 8.49
CA ASN A 140 -10.04 -0.07 7.78
C ASN A 140 -11.19 -0.76 8.52
N LEU A 141 -12.06 -1.44 7.78
CA LEU A 141 -13.28 -2.05 8.30
C LEU A 141 -12.99 -3.12 9.37
N MET A 142 -12.12 -4.09 9.07
CA MET A 142 -11.91 -5.24 9.97
C MET A 142 -11.29 -4.86 11.33
N PRO A 143 -10.21 -4.07 11.42
CA PRO A 143 -9.71 -3.64 12.72
C PRO A 143 -10.71 -2.75 13.48
N TYR A 144 -11.58 -2.03 12.78
CA TYR A 144 -12.66 -1.29 13.45
C TYR A 144 -13.70 -2.24 14.06
N ILE A 145 -14.14 -3.26 13.29
CA ILE A 145 -15.10 -4.28 13.76
C ILE A 145 -14.51 -5.04 14.97
N THR A 146 -13.25 -5.43 14.90
CA THR A 146 -12.61 -6.15 16.02
C THR A 146 -12.54 -5.31 17.29
N LYS A 147 -12.23 -4.01 17.18
CA LYS A 147 -12.27 -3.09 18.34
C LYS A 147 -13.69 -2.88 18.90
N VAL A 148 -14.72 -2.97 18.09
CA VAL A 148 -16.10 -2.99 18.58
C VAL A 148 -16.43 -4.31 19.27
N ALA A 149 -15.99 -5.43 18.70
CA ALA A 149 -16.23 -6.76 19.27
C ALA A 149 -15.53 -6.96 20.63
N THR A 150 -14.34 -6.35 20.82
CA THR A 150 -13.61 -6.36 22.09
C THR A 150 -14.10 -5.31 23.10
N GLY A 151 -15.04 -4.44 22.69
CA GLY A 151 -15.59 -3.39 23.56
C GLY A 151 -14.73 -2.12 23.64
N GLU A 152 -13.67 -2.01 22.87
CA GLU A 152 -12.83 -0.80 22.81
C GLU A 152 -13.53 0.36 22.09
N LEU A 153 -14.41 0.05 21.14
CA LEU A 153 -15.25 1.02 20.44
C LEU A 153 -16.74 0.69 20.65
N PRO A 154 -17.61 1.71 20.73
CA PRO A 154 -19.01 1.50 21.13
C PRO A 154 -19.87 0.84 20.05
N ARG A 155 -19.60 1.08 18.79
CA ARG A 155 -20.42 0.60 17.65
C ARG A 155 -19.71 0.74 16.32
N VAL A 156 -20.14 -0.03 15.32
CA VAL A 156 -19.82 0.18 13.90
C VAL A 156 -20.80 1.23 13.33
N ASN A 157 -20.27 2.22 12.61
CA ASN A 157 -21.08 3.22 11.94
C ASN A 157 -21.21 2.87 10.45
N VAL A 158 -22.43 2.95 9.92
CA VAL A 158 -22.73 2.83 8.49
C VAL A 158 -22.93 4.24 7.94
N PHE A 159 -22.08 4.66 6.99
CA PHE A 159 -22.03 6.05 6.47
C PHE A 159 -22.87 6.25 5.19
N GLY A 160 -23.72 5.33 4.85
CA GLY A 160 -24.61 5.38 3.71
C GLY A 160 -25.06 3.99 3.29
N ASN A 161 -26.17 3.93 2.57
CA ASN A 161 -26.76 2.69 2.05
C ASN A 161 -27.39 2.91 0.67
N ASP A 162 -26.83 3.80 -0.12
CA ASP A 162 -27.35 4.27 -1.40
C ASP A 162 -26.46 3.86 -2.60
N TYR A 163 -25.49 2.94 -2.38
CA TYR A 163 -24.74 2.34 -3.46
C TYR A 163 -25.62 1.41 -4.32
N PRO A 164 -25.35 1.29 -5.63
CA PRO A 164 -26.09 0.40 -6.54
C PRO A 164 -25.68 -1.08 -6.31
N THR A 165 -25.85 -1.57 -5.09
CA THR A 165 -25.53 -2.92 -4.62
C THR A 165 -26.76 -3.54 -3.94
N PRO A 166 -26.85 -4.87 -3.76
CA PRO A 166 -28.03 -5.51 -3.19
C PRO A 166 -28.45 -5.00 -1.81
N ASP A 167 -27.52 -4.56 -0.98
CA ASP A 167 -27.72 -4.04 0.37
C ASP A 167 -27.43 -2.54 0.51
N GLY A 168 -27.12 -1.87 -0.61
CA GLY A 168 -26.80 -0.45 -0.64
C GLY A 168 -25.42 -0.09 -0.07
N THR A 169 -24.60 -1.07 0.28
CA THR A 169 -23.24 -0.82 0.80
C THR A 169 -22.16 -1.11 -0.24
N GLY A 170 -20.94 -0.64 0.01
CA GLY A 170 -19.82 -0.86 -0.92
C GLY A 170 -19.34 -2.32 -0.91
N VAL A 171 -19.28 -2.95 -2.08
CA VAL A 171 -18.67 -4.27 -2.26
C VAL A 171 -17.14 -4.14 -2.25
N ARG A 172 -16.46 -5.05 -1.56
CA ARG A 172 -15.00 -5.09 -1.46
C ARG A 172 -14.49 -6.51 -1.62
N ASP A 173 -13.30 -6.62 -2.21
CA ASP A 173 -12.58 -7.87 -2.33
C ASP A 173 -11.58 -7.99 -1.17
N TYR A 174 -11.58 -9.12 -0.47
CA TYR A 174 -10.74 -9.37 0.69
C TYR A 174 -9.82 -10.56 0.45
N ILE A 175 -8.57 -10.44 0.88
CA ILE A 175 -7.60 -11.54 0.89
C ILE A 175 -7.08 -11.74 2.31
N HIS A 176 -6.99 -13.00 2.76
CA HIS A 176 -6.39 -13.26 4.06
C HIS A 176 -4.89 -13.00 4.03
N VAL A 177 -4.38 -12.29 5.05
CA VAL A 177 -2.97 -11.87 5.09
C VAL A 177 -1.99 -13.03 4.98
N MET A 178 -2.37 -14.23 5.45
CA MET A 178 -1.53 -15.44 5.33
C MET A 178 -1.49 -16.01 3.92
N ASP A 179 -2.55 -15.80 3.12
CA ASP A 179 -2.58 -16.20 1.71
C ASP A 179 -1.82 -15.19 0.83
N LEU A 180 -1.74 -13.93 1.31
CA LEU A 180 -0.96 -12.90 0.66
C LEU A 180 0.55 -13.07 0.89
N ALA A 181 0.95 -13.53 2.07
CA ALA A 181 2.36 -13.68 2.47
C ALA A 181 3.01 -14.93 1.90
#